data_0aeaceaa733da68690362e35cd03d90e
#
_entry.id   0aeaceaa733da68690362e35cd03d90e
#
_cell.length_a   1.000
_cell.length_b   1.000
_cell.length_c   1.000
_cell.angle_alpha   90.00
_cell.angle_beta   90.00
_cell.angle_gamma   90.00
#
_symmetry.space_group_name_H-M   'P 1'
#
loop_
_entity.id
_entity.type
_entity.pdbx_description
1 polymer ?
#
loop_
_entity_poly.entity_id
_entity_poly.type
_entity_poly.pdbx_seq_one_letter_code
_entity_poly.pdbx_strand_id
1 'polypeptide(L)'
;MITHTLRPEPKAHYWHITLGFTQTDNAPAVLKLANWVPGSYTIRDFARHIVEIHAECNGQPAALVQTAKNTWHTAAQAGEWRVRYTVYAYDLSVRAAYLTAERGFFDGACLLFAIEGRLNETQTLVLEHLPEGWQTATTLPAIGANVFQTASYGELIDHPVELGRIETLAFEAHGIPHCIALSGHYPDFDRDRLRRDVQRICETQLAMFPDPAPFAEYLFLLHLGDNIYGGLEHRSSTALHADRRSLPPHGMGEANEACTELLGLFSHEYFHAWNVKSVKPAAFAPYDLDRENHTEQLWAFEGITAYYDDLLLARSRVISPENYLALLAKNITRVQRNKGRLKQTLAQSSYTAWHKYYKADENAPNALVSYYQQGSLAALYLDLAIREQSAGAHSLDTVMQQLYRDWLHTRRGIAEGQWQTRCQEITGLDLADFFQTALHTTAPLPLAESLRTAGIRLQYAALPRSHGGGLGTDTLPSEPAPDFGARFSQKADHALLTHILNGGSAEAAALCPGDKIIAVNNYACTDLAGILAAARTGDTLEIHYFRHGLLHRTALTLREAEADTALLYIEDADKLGRWLAGTL
;
A
#
# COMPACT_ATOMS: atom_id res chain seq x y z
N MET A 1 10.33 7.04 -33.01
CA MET A 1 10.41 7.83 -31.74
C MET A 1 9.04 8.38 -31.45
N ILE A 2 8.58 8.26 -30.21
CA ILE A 2 7.28 8.76 -29.74
C ILE A 2 7.56 9.86 -28.73
N THR A 3 6.90 11.01 -28.87
CA THR A 3 7.15 12.20 -28.03
C THR A 3 5.87 12.63 -27.33
N HIS A 4 5.92 12.80 -26.02
CA HIS A 4 4.87 13.36 -25.19
C HIS A 4 5.32 14.73 -24.68
N THR A 5 4.63 15.79 -25.10
CA THR A 5 4.88 17.15 -24.63
C THR A 5 3.76 17.57 -23.70
N LEU A 6 4.08 17.93 -22.46
CA LEU A 6 3.14 18.31 -21.42
C LEU A 6 3.32 19.77 -21.03
N ARG A 7 2.21 20.50 -21.00
CA ARG A 7 2.14 21.88 -20.52
C ARG A 7 1.08 22.00 -19.41
N PRO A 8 1.45 22.46 -18.22
CA PRO A 8 0.49 22.66 -17.13
C PRO A 8 -0.35 23.93 -17.33
N GLU A 9 -1.61 23.87 -16.93
CA GLU A 9 -2.49 25.01 -16.66
C GLU A 9 -3.00 24.89 -15.21
N PRO A 10 -2.19 25.30 -14.21
CA PRO A 10 -2.41 25.00 -12.80
C PRO A 10 -3.72 25.54 -12.22
N LYS A 11 -4.19 26.70 -12.71
CA LYS A 11 -5.44 27.33 -12.22
C LYS A 11 -6.70 26.58 -12.64
N ALA A 12 -6.64 25.92 -13.80
CA ALA A 12 -7.72 25.11 -14.34
C ALA A 12 -7.56 23.61 -14.00
N HIS A 13 -6.45 23.24 -13.37
CA HIS A 13 -6.09 21.85 -13.10
C HIS A 13 -5.96 20.99 -14.37
N TYR A 14 -5.48 21.59 -15.49
CA TYR A 14 -5.37 20.91 -16.77
C TYR A 14 -3.92 20.64 -17.16
N TRP A 15 -3.67 19.41 -17.60
CA TRP A 15 -2.51 19.08 -18.41
C TRP A 15 -2.89 19.12 -19.87
N HIS A 16 -2.25 20.00 -20.65
CA HIS A 16 -2.34 19.99 -22.09
C HIS A 16 -1.23 19.13 -22.65
N ILE A 17 -1.60 18.07 -23.36
CA ILE A 17 -0.66 17.06 -23.80
C ILE A 17 -0.68 16.95 -25.32
N THR A 18 0.50 16.85 -25.92
CA THR A 18 0.67 16.56 -27.34
C THR A 18 1.46 15.28 -27.49
N LEU A 19 0.83 14.25 -28.05
CA LEU A 19 1.50 13.03 -28.50
C LEU A 19 1.92 13.20 -29.94
N GLY A 20 3.22 13.12 -30.24
CA GLY A 20 3.80 13.16 -31.56
C GLY A 20 4.42 11.83 -31.97
N PHE A 21 4.11 11.34 -33.17
CA PHE A 21 4.70 10.13 -33.74
C PHE A 21 4.60 10.11 -35.27
N THR A 22 5.47 9.34 -35.91
CA THR A 22 5.42 9.08 -37.36
C THR A 22 4.73 7.73 -37.61
N GLN A 23 3.74 7.71 -38.49
CA GLN A 23 3.14 6.49 -39.03
C GLN A 23 3.72 6.26 -40.45
N THR A 24 4.35 5.12 -40.67
CA THR A 24 5.09 4.83 -41.89
C THR A 24 4.27 4.15 -42.98
N ASP A 25 3.11 3.60 -42.60
CA ASP A 25 2.17 2.92 -43.47
C ASP A 25 0.76 3.54 -43.38
N ASN A 26 -0.15 3.05 -44.19
CA ASN A 26 -1.55 3.48 -44.18
C ASN A 26 -2.42 2.62 -43.22
N ALA A 27 -1.86 1.98 -42.19
CA ALA A 27 -2.64 1.36 -41.12
C ALA A 27 -3.04 2.42 -40.06
N PRO A 28 -4.22 2.30 -39.45
CA PRO A 28 -4.57 3.15 -38.30
C PRO A 28 -3.67 2.85 -37.10
N ALA A 29 -3.15 3.88 -36.45
CA ALA A 29 -2.52 3.72 -35.15
C ALA A 29 -3.61 3.55 -34.06
N VAL A 30 -3.38 2.64 -33.13
CA VAL A 30 -4.26 2.40 -31.99
C VAL A 30 -3.64 3.00 -30.74
N LEU A 31 -4.30 4.02 -30.20
CA LEU A 31 -3.88 4.74 -28.99
C LEU A 31 -4.65 4.22 -27.80
N LYS A 32 -3.95 3.84 -26.74
CA LYS A 32 -4.54 3.34 -25.50
C LYS A 32 -4.06 4.13 -24.30
N LEU A 33 -4.98 4.58 -23.45
CA LEU A 33 -4.65 5.07 -22.13
C LEU A 33 -4.84 3.93 -21.12
N ALA A 34 -3.91 3.77 -20.19
CA ALA A 34 -4.03 2.73 -19.17
C ALA A 34 -5.33 2.90 -18.35
N ASN A 35 -5.90 1.79 -17.88
CA ASN A 35 -7.06 1.81 -17.00
C ASN A 35 -6.67 1.74 -15.52
N TRP A 36 -5.43 1.41 -15.22
CA TRP A 36 -4.88 1.31 -13.86
C TRP A 36 -3.36 1.53 -13.86
N VAL A 37 -2.79 1.66 -12.66
CA VAL A 37 -1.35 1.87 -12.43
C VAL A 37 -0.77 0.61 -11.76
N PRO A 38 0.36 0.05 -12.22
CA PRO A 38 1.07 -1.01 -11.51
C PRO A 38 1.32 -0.66 -10.04
N GLY A 39 1.03 -1.61 -9.13
CA GLY A 39 1.04 -1.38 -7.68
C GLY A 39 -0.33 -1.01 -7.10
N SER A 40 -1.30 -0.60 -7.93
CA SER A 40 -2.64 -0.23 -7.49
C SER A 40 -3.71 -1.12 -8.13
N TYR A 41 -4.10 -2.18 -7.47
CA TYR A 41 -4.99 -3.24 -7.99
C TYR A 41 -6.46 -2.80 -8.06
N THR A 42 -6.72 -1.68 -8.76
CA THR A 42 -8.09 -1.20 -9.02
C THR A 42 -8.17 -0.50 -10.36
N ILE A 43 -9.24 -0.76 -11.11
CA ILE A 43 -9.52 -0.07 -12.37
C ILE A 43 -10.00 1.36 -12.04
N ARG A 44 -9.30 2.35 -12.59
CA ARG A 44 -9.53 3.78 -12.33
C ARG A 44 -10.14 4.52 -13.51
N ASP A 45 -10.06 3.93 -14.72
CA ASP A 45 -10.62 4.53 -15.94
C ASP A 45 -10.10 5.95 -16.20
N PHE A 46 -8.79 6.15 -16.26
CA PHE A 46 -8.16 7.47 -16.39
C PHE A 46 -8.66 8.27 -17.60
N ALA A 47 -9.06 7.60 -18.67
CA ALA A 47 -9.64 8.23 -19.86
C ALA A 47 -10.87 9.11 -19.57
N ARG A 48 -11.58 8.88 -18.44
CA ARG A 48 -12.69 9.73 -17.97
C ARG A 48 -12.30 11.18 -17.74
N HIS A 49 -11.01 11.44 -17.52
CA HIS A 49 -10.48 12.77 -17.24
C HIS A 49 -10.06 13.53 -18.51
N ILE A 50 -10.11 12.91 -19.68
CA ILE A 50 -9.87 13.58 -20.95
C ILE A 50 -11.05 14.51 -21.25
N VAL A 51 -10.80 15.82 -21.30
CA VAL A 51 -11.80 16.86 -21.52
C VAL A 51 -12.05 17.07 -23.01
N GLU A 52 -10.98 17.05 -23.79
CA GLU A 52 -11.00 17.20 -25.25
C GLU A 52 -9.83 16.45 -25.88
N ILE A 53 -10.01 16.01 -27.11
CA ILE A 53 -8.96 15.34 -27.88
C ILE A 53 -9.13 15.62 -29.38
N HIS A 54 -8.03 15.97 -30.04
CA HIS A 54 -7.98 16.28 -31.49
C HIS A 54 -6.72 15.70 -32.12
N ALA A 55 -6.81 15.33 -33.38
CA ALA A 55 -5.66 14.81 -34.13
C ALA A 55 -5.40 15.57 -35.40
N GLU A 56 -4.13 15.65 -35.79
CA GLU A 56 -3.63 16.17 -37.04
C GLU A 56 -2.64 15.16 -37.66
N CYS A 57 -2.67 15.05 -38.98
CA CYS A 57 -1.66 14.36 -39.76
C CYS A 57 -1.06 15.31 -40.79
N ASN A 58 0.27 15.44 -40.84
CA ASN A 58 0.99 16.38 -41.70
C ASN A 58 0.47 17.85 -41.61
N GLY A 59 0.07 18.26 -40.37
CA GLY A 59 -0.45 19.60 -40.09
C GLY A 59 -1.90 19.84 -40.55
N GLN A 60 -2.61 18.82 -41.02
CA GLN A 60 -4.03 18.90 -41.38
C GLN A 60 -4.90 18.15 -40.40
N PRO A 61 -6.09 18.66 -40.03
CA PRO A 61 -7.02 17.93 -39.19
C PRO A 61 -7.28 16.52 -39.71
N ALA A 62 -7.22 15.52 -38.83
CA ALA A 62 -7.39 14.12 -39.19
C ALA A 62 -8.40 13.43 -38.23
N ALA A 63 -9.08 12.41 -38.76
CA ALA A 63 -10.06 11.68 -37.96
C ALA A 63 -9.38 10.87 -36.83
N LEU A 64 -9.99 10.93 -35.64
CA LEU A 64 -9.66 10.15 -34.49
C LEU A 64 -10.95 9.61 -33.91
N VAL A 65 -11.11 8.27 -33.85
CA VAL A 65 -12.36 7.60 -33.45
C VAL A 65 -12.14 6.84 -32.16
N GLN A 66 -12.92 7.15 -31.13
CA GLN A 66 -12.94 6.39 -29.89
C GLN A 66 -13.74 5.10 -30.11
N THR A 67 -13.13 3.94 -29.86
CA THR A 67 -13.72 2.60 -30.09
C THR A 67 -13.97 1.84 -28.78
N ALA A 68 -13.30 2.22 -27.70
CA ALA A 68 -13.54 1.72 -26.34
C ALA A 68 -13.31 2.85 -25.33
N LYS A 69 -13.63 2.60 -24.05
CA LYS A 69 -13.50 3.63 -23.01
C LYS A 69 -12.12 4.30 -22.95
N ASN A 70 -11.07 3.57 -23.33
CA ASN A 70 -9.67 4.00 -23.23
C ASN A 70 -8.90 3.86 -24.57
N THR A 71 -9.59 3.64 -25.70
CA THR A 71 -8.96 3.29 -26.99
C THR A 71 -9.45 4.21 -28.11
N TRP A 72 -8.52 4.76 -28.88
CA TRP A 72 -8.77 5.60 -30.06
C TRP A 72 -8.00 5.06 -31.26
N HIS A 73 -8.61 5.15 -32.43
CA HIS A 73 -8.01 4.82 -33.71
C HIS A 73 -7.84 6.06 -34.55
N THR A 74 -6.65 6.26 -35.10
CA THR A 74 -6.40 7.30 -36.12
C THR A 74 -7.00 6.90 -37.47
N ALA A 75 -7.11 7.86 -38.40
CA ALA A 75 -7.34 7.52 -39.79
C ALA A 75 -6.19 6.63 -40.32
N ALA A 76 -6.51 5.80 -41.34
CA ALA A 76 -5.54 4.94 -42.01
C ALA A 76 -4.69 5.78 -42.98
N GLN A 77 -3.68 6.48 -42.48
CA GLN A 77 -2.86 7.43 -43.20
C GLN A 77 -1.42 7.46 -42.68
N ALA A 78 -0.45 7.32 -43.58
CA ALA A 78 0.97 7.57 -43.29
C ALA A 78 1.25 9.06 -43.12
N GLY A 79 2.16 9.42 -42.24
CA GLY A 79 2.59 10.82 -42.02
C GLY A 79 3.00 11.11 -40.58
N GLU A 80 3.26 12.40 -40.35
CA GLU A 80 3.57 12.95 -39.03
C GLU A 80 2.28 13.24 -38.26
N TRP A 81 2.01 12.48 -37.22
CA TRP A 81 0.82 12.61 -36.39
C TRP A 81 1.09 13.46 -35.16
N ARG A 82 0.11 14.30 -34.83
CA ARG A 82 0.02 15.01 -33.53
C ARG A 82 -1.37 14.84 -32.96
N VAL A 83 -1.45 14.22 -31.79
CA VAL A 83 -2.70 14.09 -31.06
C VAL A 83 -2.62 15.00 -29.83
N ARG A 84 -3.47 16.02 -29.78
CA ARG A 84 -3.56 16.97 -28.66
C ARG A 84 -4.75 16.64 -27.83
N TYR A 85 -4.56 16.58 -26.53
CA TYR A 85 -5.63 16.32 -25.58
C TYR A 85 -5.37 17.04 -24.26
N THR A 86 -6.48 17.33 -23.56
CA THR A 86 -6.47 18.00 -22.27
C THR A 86 -7.00 17.05 -21.20
N VAL A 87 -6.25 16.90 -20.10
CA VAL A 87 -6.61 16.02 -18.99
C VAL A 87 -6.82 16.85 -17.74
N TYR A 88 -7.98 16.68 -17.08
CA TYR A 88 -8.27 17.24 -15.77
C TYR A 88 -7.55 16.44 -14.68
N ALA A 89 -6.78 17.11 -13.83
CA ALA A 89 -5.87 16.51 -12.86
C ALA A 89 -6.07 17.13 -11.46
N TYR A 90 -7.02 16.60 -10.69
CA TYR A 90 -7.29 17.05 -9.33
C TYR A 90 -7.59 15.86 -8.39
N ASP A 91 -6.91 14.74 -8.61
CA ASP A 91 -6.98 13.58 -7.73
C ASP A 91 -5.70 13.53 -6.88
N LEU A 92 -5.82 13.93 -5.59
CA LEU A 92 -4.73 13.91 -4.63
C LEU A 92 -4.44 12.47 -4.20
N SER A 93 -3.70 11.77 -5.03
CA SER A 93 -3.30 10.37 -4.82
C SER A 93 -1.92 10.12 -5.39
N VAL A 94 -1.17 9.19 -4.83
CA VAL A 94 0.08 8.67 -5.41
C VAL A 94 -0.17 7.83 -6.68
N ARG A 95 -1.44 7.59 -7.04
CA ARG A 95 -1.90 6.68 -8.11
C ARG A 95 -2.64 7.40 -9.24
N ALA A 96 -2.51 8.71 -9.33
CA ALA A 96 -3.29 9.54 -10.25
C ALA A 96 -2.49 10.74 -10.75
N ALA A 97 -3.18 11.76 -11.26
CA ALA A 97 -2.60 13.04 -11.63
C ALA A 97 -3.22 14.18 -10.80
N TYR A 98 -2.37 15.08 -10.33
CA TYR A 98 -2.77 16.22 -9.52
C TYR A 98 -2.04 17.48 -10.00
N LEU A 99 -2.76 18.60 -10.14
CA LEU A 99 -2.20 19.86 -10.57
C LEU A 99 -2.91 21.03 -9.89
N THR A 100 -2.14 21.87 -9.21
CA THR A 100 -2.56 23.13 -8.60
C THR A 100 -1.55 24.22 -8.87
N ALA A 101 -1.79 25.44 -8.38
CA ALA A 101 -0.84 26.54 -8.48
C ALA A 101 0.48 26.29 -7.69
N GLU A 102 0.50 25.30 -6.81
CA GLU A 102 1.63 25.02 -5.91
C GLU A 102 2.36 23.74 -6.26
N ARG A 103 1.66 22.76 -6.89
CA ARG A 103 2.14 21.40 -7.09
C ARG A 103 1.59 20.79 -8.37
N GLY A 104 2.44 20.09 -9.10
CA GLY A 104 2.08 19.14 -10.14
C GLY A 104 2.61 17.75 -9.77
N PHE A 105 1.78 16.73 -9.94
CA PHE A 105 2.19 15.34 -9.80
C PHE A 105 1.48 14.50 -10.86
N PHE A 106 2.17 13.53 -11.42
CA PHE A 106 1.52 12.50 -12.22
C PHE A 106 2.34 11.20 -12.25
N ASP A 107 1.61 10.09 -12.26
CA ASP A 107 2.07 8.83 -12.78
C ASP A 107 1.84 8.79 -14.30
N GLY A 108 2.84 8.34 -15.07
CA GLY A 108 2.76 8.35 -16.52
C GLY A 108 1.56 7.59 -17.09
N ALA A 109 1.15 6.51 -16.45
CA ALA A 109 -0.01 5.72 -16.87
C ALA A 109 -1.34 6.52 -16.85
N CYS A 110 -1.43 7.57 -16.01
CA CYS A 110 -2.64 8.39 -15.89
C CYS A 110 -2.83 9.38 -17.04
N LEU A 111 -1.74 9.77 -17.72
CA LEU A 111 -1.72 10.86 -18.67
C LEU A 111 -1.29 10.45 -20.08
N LEU A 112 -0.38 9.47 -20.22
CA LEU A 112 0.36 9.23 -21.45
C LEU A 112 -0.25 8.06 -22.23
N PHE A 113 -0.58 8.30 -23.49
CA PHE A 113 -1.04 7.25 -24.39
C PHE A 113 0.08 6.28 -24.76
N ALA A 114 -0.21 5.00 -24.72
CA ALA A 114 0.52 3.95 -25.43
C ALA A 114 0.07 3.88 -26.88
N ILE A 115 0.97 3.53 -27.79
CA ILE A 115 0.63 3.14 -29.17
C ILE A 115 0.78 1.62 -29.26
N GLU A 116 -0.31 0.92 -29.57
CA GLU A 116 -0.34 -0.54 -29.67
C GLU A 116 0.67 -1.03 -30.71
N GLY A 117 1.39 -2.11 -30.37
CA GLY A 117 2.46 -2.65 -31.22
C GLY A 117 3.78 -1.85 -31.18
N ARG A 118 3.82 -0.70 -30.49
CA ARG A 118 4.99 0.20 -30.46
C ARG A 118 5.50 0.48 -29.03
N LEU A 119 5.16 -0.37 -28.06
CA LEU A 119 5.50 -0.19 -26.63
C LEU A 119 7.02 -0.22 -26.36
N ASN A 120 7.79 -0.89 -27.22
CA ASN A 120 9.24 -1.03 -27.10
C ASN A 120 10.01 0.05 -27.89
N GLU A 121 9.33 1.06 -28.43
CA GLU A 121 10.01 2.20 -29.06
C GLU A 121 10.43 3.22 -28.02
N THR A 122 11.51 3.95 -28.34
CA THR A 122 11.99 5.07 -27.53
C THR A 122 10.88 6.10 -27.31
N GLN A 123 10.67 6.45 -26.03
CA GLN A 123 9.71 7.45 -25.58
C GLN A 123 10.47 8.71 -25.14
N THR A 124 9.99 9.87 -25.52
CA THR A 124 10.52 11.16 -25.06
C THR A 124 9.43 11.91 -24.31
N LEU A 125 9.72 12.38 -23.10
CA LEU A 125 8.86 13.26 -22.32
C LEU A 125 9.45 14.66 -22.30
N VAL A 126 8.64 15.66 -22.65
CA VAL A 126 9.02 17.08 -22.63
C VAL A 126 8.05 17.84 -21.73
N LEU A 127 8.56 18.56 -20.74
CA LEU A 127 7.78 19.43 -19.88
C LEU A 127 8.03 20.88 -20.28
N GLU A 128 6.98 21.55 -20.75
CA GLU A 128 7.07 22.91 -21.26
C GLU A 128 6.28 23.90 -20.38
N HIS A 129 6.73 25.15 -20.37
CA HIS A 129 6.02 26.26 -19.71
C HIS A 129 5.70 26.00 -18.23
N LEU A 130 6.64 25.36 -17.51
CA LEU A 130 6.50 25.19 -16.07
C LEU A 130 6.41 26.55 -15.38
N PRO A 131 5.57 26.71 -14.33
CA PRO A 131 5.52 27.92 -13.52
C PRO A 131 6.89 28.31 -12.98
N GLU A 132 7.12 29.60 -12.82
CA GLU A 132 8.38 30.13 -12.28
C GLU A 132 8.68 29.55 -10.88
N GLY A 133 9.92 29.13 -10.68
CA GLY A 133 10.39 28.55 -9.42
C GLY A 133 9.99 27.08 -9.19
N TRP A 134 9.31 26.45 -10.16
CA TRP A 134 9.06 25.02 -10.09
C TRP A 134 10.31 24.23 -10.46
N GLN A 135 10.55 23.18 -9.70
CA GLN A 135 11.55 22.15 -9.96
C GLN A 135 10.85 20.86 -10.36
N THR A 136 11.56 19.97 -11.04
CA THR A 136 11.11 18.63 -11.41
C THR A 136 11.92 17.61 -10.62
N ALA A 137 11.23 16.70 -9.91
CA ALA A 137 11.83 15.54 -9.28
C ALA A 137 11.29 14.27 -9.92
N THR A 138 12.18 13.47 -10.50
CA THR A 138 11.89 12.18 -11.13
C THR A 138 13.21 11.43 -11.34
N THR A 139 13.16 10.11 -11.49
CA THR A 139 14.30 9.29 -11.92
C THR A 139 14.29 9.00 -13.41
N LEU A 140 13.46 9.67 -14.20
CA LEU A 140 13.52 9.62 -15.67
C LEU A 140 14.89 10.07 -16.18
N PRO A 141 15.56 9.32 -17.08
CA PRO A 141 16.82 9.73 -17.65
C PRO A 141 16.71 11.05 -18.42
N ALA A 142 17.37 12.10 -17.91
CA ALA A 142 17.36 13.43 -18.51
C ALA A 142 18.33 13.50 -19.72
N ILE A 143 17.85 14.02 -20.86
CA ILE A 143 18.66 14.32 -22.06
C ILE A 143 18.75 15.81 -22.33
N GLY A 144 18.07 16.64 -21.54
CA GLY A 144 18.05 18.10 -21.60
C GLY A 144 17.26 18.69 -20.44
N ALA A 145 17.18 20.01 -20.37
CA ALA A 145 16.37 20.68 -19.35
C ALA A 145 14.89 20.33 -19.54
N ASN A 146 14.29 19.62 -18.56
CA ASN A 146 12.91 19.14 -18.63
C ASN A 146 12.59 18.26 -19.85
N VAL A 147 13.61 17.58 -20.39
CA VAL A 147 13.49 16.63 -21.50
C VAL A 147 14.08 15.30 -21.05
N PHE A 148 13.27 14.27 -21.09
CA PHE A 148 13.60 12.93 -20.61
C PHE A 148 13.39 11.89 -21.70
N GLN A 149 14.12 10.78 -21.62
CA GLN A 149 14.01 9.73 -22.63
C GLN A 149 14.14 8.35 -22.00
N THR A 150 13.27 7.44 -22.41
CA THR A 150 13.27 6.02 -21.98
C THR A 150 13.26 5.10 -23.19
N ALA A 151 13.69 3.85 -23.01
CA ALA A 151 13.75 2.86 -24.07
C ALA A 151 12.37 2.30 -24.46
N SER A 152 11.35 2.44 -23.58
CA SER A 152 10.02 1.85 -23.77
C SER A 152 8.92 2.63 -23.04
N TYR A 153 7.66 2.39 -23.43
CA TYR A 153 6.51 2.92 -22.72
C TYR A 153 6.41 2.37 -21.28
N GLY A 154 6.68 1.08 -21.08
CA GLY A 154 6.66 0.49 -19.74
C GLY A 154 7.70 1.10 -18.80
N GLU A 155 8.85 1.53 -19.32
CA GLU A 155 9.83 2.29 -18.55
C GLU A 155 9.36 3.71 -18.29
N LEU A 156 8.77 4.39 -19.30
CA LEU A 156 8.27 5.75 -19.15
C LEU A 156 7.25 5.89 -18.00
N ILE A 157 6.31 4.97 -17.91
CA ILE A 157 5.26 5.00 -16.88
C ILE A 157 5.71 4.48 -15.52
N ASP A 158 6.92 3.93 -15.39
CA ASP A 158 7.48 3.44 -14.12
C ASP A 158 8.34 4.51 -13.40
N HIS A 159 8.19 5.75 -13.79
CA HIS A 159 8.86 6.92 -13.22
C HIS A 159 7.83 8.05 -12.98
N PRO A 160 7.31 8.19 -11.77
CA PRO A 160 6.43 9.30 -11.42
C PRO A 160 7.18 10.62 -11.49
N VAL A 161 6.43 11.70 -11.70
CA VAL A 161 6.98 13.06 -11.80
C VAL A 161 6.32 13.96 -10.77
N GLU A 162 7.11 14.53 -9.90
CA GLU A 162 6.73 15.57 -8.93
C GLU A 162 7.23 16.93 -9.43
N LEU A 163 6.40 17.94 -9.35
CA LEU A 163 6.67 19.29 -9.82
C LEU A 163 6.23 20.33 -8.78
N GLY A 164 7.02 21.35 -8.56
CA GLY A 164 6.70 22.41 -7.61
C GLY A 164 7.92 22.95 -6.90
N ARG A 165 7.69 23.53 -5.72
CA ARG A 165 8.78 23.86 -4.79
C ARG A 165 9.13 22.64 -3.99
N ILE A 166 10.33 22.10 -4.18
CA ILE A 166 10.78 20.84 -3.65
C ILE A 166 11.99 21.06 -2.77
N GLU A 167 11.93 20.61 -1.53
CA GLU A 167 13.09 20.49 -0.65
C GLU A 167 13.69 19.07 -0.82
N THR A 168 15.01 18.95 -0.87
CA THR A 168 15.69 17.67 -1.07
C THR A 168 16.62 17.34 0.09
N LEU A 169 16.54 16.08 0.56
CA LEU A 169 17.45 15.51 1.55
C LEU A 169 18.22 14.36 0.87
N ALA A 170 19.45 14.65 0.45
CA ALA A 170 20.30 13.66 -0.20
C ALA A 170 21.12 12.86 0.80
N PHE A 171 21.33 11.57 0.50
CA PHE A 171 22.21 10.66 1.23
C PHE A 171 22.73 9.57 0.32
N GLU A 172 23.63 8.76 0.83
CA GLU A 172 24.17 7.59 0.13
C GLU A 172 23.95 6.34 1.01
N ALA A 173 23.57 5.23 0.41
CA ALA A 173 23.47 3.94 1.07
C ALA A 173 24.20 2.89 0.22
N HIS A 174 25.19 2.20 0.78
CA HIS A 174 26.07 1.22 0.08
C HIS A 174 26.63 1.74 -1.26
N GLY A 175 27.04 3.02 -1.32
CA GLY A 175 27.57 3.63 -2.53
C GLY A 175 26.54 4.02 -3.59
N ILE A 176 25.23 3.87 -3.31
CA ILE A 176 24.14 4.25 -4.20
C ILE A 176 23.56 5.57 -3.74
N PRO A 177 23.42 6.58 -4.62
CA PRO A 177 22.77 7.85 -4.32
C PRO A 177 21.28 7.68 -4.02
N HIS A 178 20.80 8.32 -2.96
CA HIS A 178 19.41 8.39 -2.57
C HIS A 178 18.99 9.84 -2.30
N CYS A 179 17.72 10.13 -2.54
CA CYS A 179 17.16 11.45 -2.27
C CYS A 179 15.73 11.34 -1.76
N ILE A 180 15.38 12.13 -0.74
CA ILE A 180 14.00 12.39 -0.35
C ILE A 180 13.64 13.76 -0.89
N ALA A 181 12.69 13.82 -1.82
CA ALA A 181 12.11 15.05 -2.37
C ALA A 181 10.80 15.35 -1.65
N LEU A 182 10.79 16.41 -0.84
CA LEU A 182 9.65 16.82 -0.02
C LEU A 182 8.85 17.89 -0.75
N SER A 183 7.54 17.71 -0.80
CA SER A 183 6.58 18.69 -1.32
C SER A 183 5.43 18.92 -0.32
N GLY A 184 4.65 19.99 -0.52
CA GLY A 184 3.56 20.38 0.36
C GLY A 184 3.99 21.39 1.43
N HIS A 185 3.08 21.61 2.41
CA HIS A 185 3.33 22.52 3.54
C HIS A 185 3.45 21.74 4.84
N TYR A 186 4.55 21.93 5.56
CA TYR A 186 4.85 21.19 6.78
C TYR A 186 5.58 22.09 7.80
N PRO A 187 5.44 21.79 9.11
CA PRO A 187 6.17 22.52 10.15
C PRO A 187 7.67 22.25 10.05
N ASP A 188 8.46 23.05 10.76
CA ASP A 188 9.88 22.75 10.92
C ASP A 188 10.07 21.41 11.67
N PHE A 189 11.07 20.63 11.24
CA PHE A 189 11.30 19.28 11.73
C PHE A 189 12.80 18.92 11.70
N ASP A 190 13.19 17.84 12.34
CA ASP A 190 14.57 17.34 12.36
C ASP A 190 14.90 16.60 11.04
N ARG A 191 15.38 17.35 10.05
CA ARG A 191 15.79 16.87 8.73
C ARG A 191 16.89 15.82 8.79
N ASP A 192 17.85 16.04 9.66
CA ASP A 192 18.97 15.13 9.84
C ASP A 192 18.51 13.81 10.46
N ARG A 193 17.54 13.85 11.35
CA ARG A 193 16.93 12.65 11.91
C ARG A 193 16.20 11.83 10.83
N LEU A 194 15.31 12.45 10.07
CA LEU A 194 14.61 11.76 8.98
C LEU A 194 15.59 11.15 7.98
N ARG A 195 16.56 11.94 7.52
CA ARG A 195 17.60 11.50 6.59
C ARG A 195 18.37 10.28 7.12
N ARG A 196 18.85 10.34 8.38
CA ARG A 196 19.62 9.25 9.00
C ARG A 196 18.77 7.98 9.18
N ASP A 197 17.53 8.12 9.62
CA ASP A 197 16.66 6.97 9.86
C ASP A 197 16.32 6.26 8.54
N VAL A 198 15.96 7.01 7.48
CA VAL A 198 15.70 6.44 6.14
C VAL A 198 16.98 5.84 5.56
N GLN A 199 18.14 6.48 5.71
CA GLN A 199 19.44 5.92 5.27
C GLN A 199 19.69 4.54 5.91
N ARG A 200 19.49 4.41 7.24
CA ARG A 200 19.69 3.13 7.94
C ARG A 200 18.74 2.04 7.45
N ILE A 201 17.48 2.39 7.14
CA ILE A 201 16.50 1.48 6.54
C ILE A 201 17.01 0.99 5.18
N CYS A 202 17.44 1.91 4.30
CA CYS A 202 17.97 1.58 2.97
C CYS A 202 19.23 0.70 3.07
N GLU A 203 20.19 1.05 3.93
CA GLU A 203 21.40 0.26 4.14
C GLU A 203 21.08 -1.17 4.61
N THR A 204 20.11 -1.32 5.51
CA THR A 204 19.68 -2.64 6.02
C THR A 204 19.05 -3.49 4.91
N GLN A 205 18.23 -2.89 4.07
CA GLN A 205 17.59 -3.61 2.96
C GLN A 205 18.59 -3.96 1.85
N LEU A 206 19.48 -3.03 1.49
CA LEU A 206 20.57 -3.30 0.53
C LEU A 206 21.48 -4.43 1.02
N ALA A 207 21.85 -4.44 2.30
CA ALA A 207 22.66 -5.52 2.88
C ALA A 207 21.94 -6.89 2.90
N MET A 208 20.62 -6.90 2.89
CA MET A 208 19.82 -8.13 2.88
C MET A 208 19.86 -8.82 1.51
N PHE A 209 19.92 -8.08 0.40
CA PHE A 209 19.86 -8.63 -0.95
C PHE A 209 21.23 -8.72 -1.62
N PRO A 210 21.46 -9.69 -2.52
CA PRO A 210 22.71 -9.78 -3.28
C PRO A 210 22.82 -8.68 -4.34
N ASP A 211 24.06 -8.32 -4.67
CA ASP A 211 24.36 -7.43 -5.78
C ASP A 211 24.04 -8.05 -7.15
N PRO A 212 23.74 -7.19 -8.14
CA PRO A 212 23.57 -5.74 -8.05
C PRO A 212 22.18 -5.36 -7.51
N ALA A 213 22.09 -4.20 -6.87
CA ALA A 213 20.79 -3.59 -6.56
C ALA A 213 19.98 -3.36 -7.87
N PRO A 214 18.63 -3.36 -7.81
CA PRO A 214 17.81 -3.21 -9.02
C PRO A 214 17.80 -1.80 -9.63
N PHE A 215 18.49 -0.85 -9.01
CA PHE A 215 18.57 0.56 -9.40
C PHE A 215 19.99 1.11 -9.19
N ALA A 216 20.33 2.19 -9.91
CA ALA A 216 21.59 2.92 -9.76
C ALA A 216 21.47 4.16 -8.88
N GLU A 217 20.25 4.63 -8.64
CA GLU A 217 19.85 5.71 -7.74
C GLU A 217 18.43 5.44 -7.24
N TYR A 218 18.01 6.06 -6.12
CA TYR A 218 16.64 5.92 -5.62
C TYR A 218 16.06 7.25 -5.13
N LEU A 219 14.80 7.53 -5.50
CA LEU A 219 14.11 8.77 -5.19
C LEU A 219 12.81 8.50 -4.42
N PHE A 220 12.69 9.06 -3.23
CA PHE A 220 11.44 9.10 -2.48
C PHE A 220 10.73 10.44 -2.77
N LEU A 221 9.57 10.42 -3.42
CA LEU A 221 8.72 11.59 -3.63
C LEU A 221 7.72 11.68 -2.48
N LEU A 222 8.03 12.45 -1.43
CA LEU A 222 7.21 12.56 -0.24
C LEU A 222 6.35 13.83 -0.26
N HIS A 223 5.04 13.67 -0.48
CA HIS A 223 4.09 14.76 -0.34
C HIS A 223 3.46 14.76 1.06
N LEU A 224 3.46 15.94 1.69
CA LEU A 224 3.00 16.14 3.07
C LEU A 224 1.71 16.97 3.08
N GLY A 225 0.66 16.43 3.71
CA GLY A 225 -0.65 17.07 3.83
C GLY A 225 -1.33 16.75 5.15
N ASP A 226 -2.64 17.01 5.25
CA ASP A 226 -3.43 16.68 6.44
C ASP A 226 -4.22 15.41 6.21
N ASN A 227 -4.09 14.44 7.10
CA ASN A 227 -4.83 13.16 7.08
C ASN A 227 -4.73 12.41 5.74
N ILE A 228 -3.57 12.48 5.10
CA ILE A 228 -3.24 11.71 3.89
C ILE A 228 -2.24 10.62 4.24
N TYR A 229 -2.37 9.47 3.58
CA TYR A 229 -1.46 8.34 3.71
C TYR A 229 -1.52 7.44 2.47
N GLY A 230 -0.39 6.95 2.03
CA GLY A 230 -0.27 5.96 0.96
C GLY A 230 1.09 5.98 0.30
N GLY A 231 1.43 4.87 -0.34
CA GLY A 231 2.62 4.70 -1.15
C GLY A 231 2.28 4.08 -2.50
N LEU A 232 3.19 4.21 -3.43
CA LEU A 232 3.18 3.50 -4.70
C LEU A 232 4.62 3.29 -5.15
N GLU A 233 4.96 2.03 -5.25
CA GLU A 233 6.29 1.57 -5.63
C GLU A 233 6.57 1.72 -7.12
N HIS A 234 7.80 2.14 -7.44
CA HIS A 234 8.37 2.17 -8.78
C HIS A 234 9.76 1.53 -8.78
N ARG A 235 10.37 1.36 -9.95
CA ARG A 235 11.64 0.63 -10.09
C ARG A 235 12.80 1.27 -9.33
N SER A 236 12.95 2.59 -9.44
CA SER A 236 14.03 3.38 -8.83
C SER A 236 13.50 4.57 -8.03
N SER A 237 12.22 4.56 -7.71
CA SER A 237 11.57 5.61 -6.91
C SER A 237 10.31 5.08 -6.25
N THR A 238 9.74 5.90 -5.37
CA THR A 238 8.40 5.69 -4.84
C THR A 238 7.70 7.03 -4.62
N ALA A 239 6.38 7.06 -4.83
CA ALA A 239 5.55 8.21 -4.48
C ALA A 239 4.87 7.95 -3.12
N LEU A 240 5.04 8.86 -2.18
CA LEU A 240 4.57 8.75 -0.80
C LEU A 240 3.66 9.93 -0.44
N HIS A 241 2.56 9.65 0.23
CA HIS A 241 1.72 10.63 0.92
C HIS A 241 1.74 10.36 2.42
N ALA A 242 2.01 11.37 3.21
CA ALA A 242 1.98 11.26 4.68
C ALA A 242 1.37 12.50 5.34
N ASP A 243 0.83 12.30 6.53
CA ASP A 243 0.41 13.41 7.37
C ASP A 243 1.63 14.24 7.77
N ARG A 244 1.55 15.56 7.63
CA ARG A 244 2.67 16.46 7.99
C ARG A 244 3.10 16.38 9.45
N ARG A 245 2.25 15.86 10.34
CA ARG A 245 2.54 15.65 11.76
C ARG A 245 3.36 14.37 12.02
N SER A 246 3.56 13.53 11.00
CA SER A 246 4.40 12.33 11.10
C SER A 246 5.89 12.60 10.97
N LEU A 247 6.27 13.82 10.57
CA LEU A 247 7.68 14.24 10.52
C LEU A 247 8.29 14.28 11.93
N PRO A 248 9.58 13.89 12.11
CA PRO A 248 10.21 13.87 13.41
C PRO A 248 10.43 15.30 13.94
N PRO A 249 9.82 15.72 15.07
CA PRO A 249 10.10 17.01 15.67
C PRO A 249 11.53 17.04 16.27
N HIS A 250 12.11 18.24 16.36
CA HIS A 250 13.42 18.42 16.98
C HIS A 250 13.43 17.88 18.42
N GLY A 251 14.51 17.18 18.78
CA GLY A 251 14.70 16.63 20.12
C GLY A 251 13.86 15.39 20.44
N MET A 252 13.19 14.81 19.46
CA MET A 252 12.48 13.53 19.63
C MET A 252 13.49 12.42 19.97
N GLY A 253 13.28 11.73 21.08
CA GLY A 253 14.06 10.55 21.45
C GLY A 253 13.72 9.34 20.58
N GLU A 254 12.94 8.42 21.09
CA GLU A 254 12.39 7.30 20.33
C GLU A 254 11.26 7.78 19.38
N ALA A 255 11.12 7.12 18.23
CA ALA A 255 10.08 7.46 17.26
C ALA A 255 8.68 7.25 17.89
N ASN A 256 7.83 8.27 17.81
CA ASN A 256 6.44 8.15 18.19
C ASN A 256 5.65 7.36 17.14
N GLU A 257 4.38 7.02 17.41
CA GLU A 257 3.55 6.20 16.53
C GLU A 257 3.45 6.78 15.10
N ALA A 258 3.22 8.08 14.96
CA ALA A 258 3.08 8.72 13.64
C ALA A 258 4.41 8.72 12.85
N CYS A 259 5.54 8.95 13.54
CA CYS A 259 6.86 8.86 12.90
C CYS A 259 7.21 7.42 12.54
N THR A 260 6.87 6.45 13.38
CA THR A 260 7.06 5.02 13.11
C THR A 260 6.25 4.58 11.89
N GLU A 261 4.99 5.03 11.76
CA GLU A 261 4.15 4.76 10.58
C GLU A 261 4.77 5.34 9.30
N LEU A 262 5.31 6.56 9.35
CA LEU A 262 6.03 7.15 8.22
C LEU A 262 7.28 6.33 7.85
N LEU A 263 8.09 5.92 8.82
CA LEU A 263 9.29 5.10 8.58
C LEU A 263 8.92 3.72 8.03
N GLY A 264 7.82 3.11 8.51
CA GLY A 264 7.25 1.88 7.96
C GLY A 264 6.86 2.03 6.50
N LEU A 265 6.26 3.16 6.12
CA LEU A 265 5.91 3.46 4.73
C LEU A 265 7.17 3.55 3.83
N PHE A 266 8.22 4.25 4.27
CA PHE A 266 9.51 4.27 3.56
C PHE A 266 10.08 2.86 3.39
N SER A 267 10.03 2.04 4.44
CA SER A 267 10.55 0.68 4.44
C SER A 267 9.77 -0.24 3.49
N HIS A 268 8.44 -0.17 3.50
CA HIS A 268 7.53 -0.93 2.66
C HIS A 268 7.77 -0.67 1.17
N GLU A 269 7.70 0.59 0.79
CA GLU A 269 7.82 1.01 -0.60
C GLU A 269 9.24 0.78 -1.17
N TYR A 270 10.26 0.90 -0.33
CA TYR A 270 11.62 0.62 -0.75
C TYR A 270 11.85 -0.89 -0.96
N PHE A 271 11.27 -1.75 -0.12
CA PHE A 271 11.34 -3.20 -0.24
C PHE A 271 10.75 -3.71 -1.56
N HIS A 272 9.75 -3.02 -2.07
CA HIS A 272 9.15 -3.32 -3.35
C HIS A 272 10.10 -3.24 -4.55
N ALA A 273 11.23 -2.56 -4.47
CA ALA A 273 12.24 -2.59 -5.53
C ALA A 273 12.69 -4.03 -5.85
N TRP A 274 12.78 -4.89 -4.82
CA TRP A 274 13.06 -6.32 -4.98
C TRP A 274 11.79 -7.16 -5.09
N ASN A 275 10.83 -6.94 -4.19
CA ASN A 275 9.60 -7.73 -4.08
C ASN A 275 8.41 -6.92 -4.59
N VAL A 276 8.18 -7.02 -5.80
CA VAL A 276 7.22 -6.82 -6.88
C VAL A 276 7.78 -6.07 -8.09
N LYS A 277 8.74 -5.16 -7.95
CA LYS A 277 9.29 -4.47 -9.13
C LYS A 277 10.31 -5.34 -9.87
N SER A 278 11.06 -6.15 -9.15
CA SER A 278 11.98 -7.16 -9.70
C SER A 278 11.29 -8.52 -9.73
N VAL A 279 11.28 -9.23 -8.62
CA VAL A 279 10.57 -10.50 -8.46
C VAL A 279 9.07 -10.20 -8.38
N LYS A 280 8.28 -10.74 -9.32
CA LYS A 280 6.84 -10.43 -9.47
C LYS A 280 6.04 -11.63 -9.97
N PRO A 281 4.71 -11.65 -9.82
CA PRO A 281 3.87 -12.67 -10.45
C PRO A 281 4.03 -12.68 -11.97
N ALA A 282 3.96 -13.86 -12.58
CA ALA A 282 3.96 -13.98 -14.04
C ALA A 282 2.78 -13.23 -14.69
N ALA A 283 1.66 -13.11 -13.97
CA ALA A 283 0.50 -12.31 -14.39
C ALA A 283 0.83 -10.80 -14.55
N PHE A 284 1.93 -10.33 -13.95
CA PHE A 284 2.41 -8.94 -14.02
C PHE A 284 3.60 -8.76 -14.98
N ALA A 285 3.91 -9.77 -15.79
CA ALA A 285 5.10 -9.77 -16.65
C ALA A 285 4.78 -10.22 -18.10
N PRO A 286 4.33 -9.32 -18.99
CA PRO A 286 4.07 -7.88 -18.81
C PRO A 286 2.74 -7.60 -18.10
N TYR A 287 2.56 -6.37 -17.61
CA TYR A 287 1.25 -5.89 -17.15
C TYR A 287 0.29 -5.73 -18.33
N ASP A 288 -0.96 -6.23 -18.17
CA ASP A 288 -2.08 -5.86 -19.05
C ASP A 288 -2.78 -4.63 -18.45
N LEU A 289 -2.50 -3.44 -18.99
CA LEU A 289 -3.02 -2.18 -18.46
C LEU A 289 -4.47 -1.88 -18.87
N ASP A 290 -5.09 -2.76 -19.65
CA ASP A 290 -6.50 -2.63 -20.09
C ASP A 290 -7.49 -3.25 -19.09
N ARG A 291 -7.04 -4.22 -18.27
CA ARG A 291 -7.92 -5.01 -17.37
C ARG A 291 -7.18 -5.47 -16.11
N GLU A 292 -7.92 -6.11 -15.22
CA GLU A 292 -7.40 -6.72 -14.01
C GLU A 292 -6.42 -7.86 -14.34
N ASN A 293 -5.32 -7.92 -13.59
CA ASN A 293 -4.32 -8.99 -13.67
C ASN A 293 -4.41 -9.83 -12.39
N HIS A 294 -5.22 -10.88 -12.41
CA HIS A 294 -5.48 -11.70 -11.23
C HIS A 294 -4.32 -12.64 -10.93
N THR A 295 -3.99 -12.77 -9.63
CA THR A 295 -3.02 -13.72 -9.09
C THR A 295 -3.37 -14.10 -7.66
N GLU A 296 -3.09 -15.33 -7.25
CA GLU A 296 -3.21 -15.76 -5.86
C GLU A 296 -1.99 -15.38 -5.00
N GLN A 297 -1.00 -14.69 -5.57
CA GLN A 297 0.31 -14.47 -4.96
C GLN A 297 0.47 -13.09 -4.27
N LEU A 298 -0.57 -12.21 -4.21
CA LEU A 298 -0.40 -10.91 -3.55
C LEU A 298 0.00 -11.03 -2.07
N TRP A 299 -0.34 -12.12 -1.40
CA TRP A 299 0.14 -12.40 -0.05
C TRP A 299 1.67 -12.46 0.03
N ALA A 300 2.35 -12.94 -1.03
CA ALA A 300 3.80 -13.01 -1.09
C ALA A 300 4.42 -11.66 -1.49
N PHE A 301 3.76 -10.90 -2.38
CA PHE A 301 4.32 -9.64 -2.88
C PHE A 301 3.97 -8.43 -2.02
N GLU A 302 2.85 -8.47 -1.33
CA GLU A 302 2.41 -7.42 -0.40
C GLU A 302 2.54 -7.88 1.06
N GLY A 303 2.10 -9.12 1.36
CA GLY A 303 2.14 -9.63 2.73
C GLY A 303 3.55 -9.87 3.24
N ILE A 304 4.47 -10.41 2.44
CA ILE A 304 5.89 -10.53 2.81
C ILE A 304 6.52 -9.13 2.93
N THR A 305 6.20 -8.20 2.03
CA THR A 305 6.64 -6.81 2.17
C THR A 305 6.15 -6.20 3.47
N ALA A 306 4.86 -6.39 3.82
CA ALA A 306 4.28 -5.94 5.10
C ALA A 306 4.79 -6.70 6.34
N TYR A 307 5.46 -7.82 6.19
CA TYR A 307 6.22 -8.47 7.26
C TYR A 307 7.58 -7.80 7.45
N TYR A 308 8.27 -7.53 6.34
CA TYR A 308 9.60 -6.96 6.39
C TYR A 308 9.60 -5.46 6.70
N ASP A 309 8.57 -4.70 6.34
CA ASP A 309 8.56 -3.25 6.53
C ASP A 309 8.83 -2.88 8.00
N ASP A 310 8.05 -3.40 8.94
CA ASP A 310 8.21 -3.18 10.38
C ASP A 310 9.43 -3.93 10.97
N LEU A 311 9.70 -5.18 10.51
CA LEU A 311 10.85 -5.95 10.99
C LEU A 311 12.17 -5.26 10.66
N LEU A 312 12.29 -4.67 9.47
CA LEU A 312 13.49 -3.97 9.05
C LEU A 312 13.69 -2.62 9.77
N LEU A 313 12.63 -2.00 10.31
CA LEU A 313 12.77 -0.89 11.24
C LEU A 313 13.50 -1.31 12.53
N ALA A 314 13.17 -2.49 13.06
CA ALA A 314 13.85 -3.02 14.24
C ALA A 314 15.29 -3.46 13.91
N ARG A 315 15.52 -4.15 12.78
CA ARG A 315 16.85 -4.57 12.31
C ARG A 315 17.77 -3.36 12.05
N SER A 316 17.26 -2.29 11.48
CA SER A 316 17.99 -1.04 11.26
C SER A 316 18.15 -0.20 12.55
N ARG A 317 17.53 -0.62 13.65
CA ARG A 317 17.54 0.06 14.95
C ARG A 317 16.98 1.49 14.91
N VAL A 318 16.02 1.75 14.03
CA VAL A 318 15.26 3.01 14.03
C VAL A 318 14.08 2.98 14.99
N ILE A 319 13.64 1.75 15.35
CA ILE A 319 12.71 1.50 16.47
C ILE A 319 13.30 0.43 17.41
N SER A 320 12.82 0.40 18.66
CA SER A 320 13.20 -0.62 19.63
C SER A 320 12.52 -1.97 19.33
N PRO A 321 13.04 -3.10 19.86
CA PRO A 321 12.37 -4.40 19.84
C PRO A 321 10.97 -4.35 20.45
N GLU A 322 10.78 -3.59 21.53
CA GLU A 322 9.50 -3.40 22.20
C GLU A 322 8.48 -2.72 21.28
N ASN A 323 8.90 -1.67 20.55
CA ASN A 323 8.03 -0.99 19.59
C ASN A 323 7.66 -1.90 18.44
N TYR A 324 8.58 -2.70 17.91
CA TYR A 324 8.26 -3.71 16.89
C TYR A 324 7.23 -4.73 17.41
N LEU A 325 7.42 -5.25 18.62
CA LEU A 325 6.44 -6.19 19.21
C LEU A 325 5.09 -5.54 19.44
N ALA A 326 5.03 -4.25 19.79
CA ALA A 326 3.78 -3.51 19.90
C ALA A 326 3.06 -3.41 18.53
N LEU A 327 3.78 -3.13 17.43
CA LEU A 327 3.24 -3.13 16.07
C LEU A 327 2.72 -4.53 15.69
N LEU A 328 3.52 -5.57 15.94
CA LEU A 328 3.14 -6.96 15.68
C LEU A 328 1.87 -7.36 16.45
N ALA A 329 1.77 -7.02 17.73
CA ALA A 329 0.59 -7.29 18.54
C ALA A 329 -0.67 -6.58 18.01
N LYS A 330 -0.52 -5.32 17.54
CA LYS A 330 -1.59 -4.57 16.88
C LYS A 330 -2.06 -5.28 15.59
N ASN A 331 -1.13 -5.77 14.79
CA ASN A 331 -1.46 -6.50 13.56
C ASN A 331 -2.16 -7.84 13.86
N ILE A 332 -1.65 -8.63 14.80
CA ILE A 332 -2.30 -9.88 15.24
C ILE A 332 -3.72 -9.60 15.74
N THR A 333 -3.91 -8.56 16.58
CA THR A 333 -5.23 -8.16 17.08
C THR A 333 -6.18 -7.79 15.95
N ARG A 334 -5.69 -7.00 14.96
CA ARG A 334 -6.49 -6.57 13.81
C ARG A 334 -6.97 -7.74 12.97
N VAL A 335 -6.10 -8.72 12.72
CA VAL A 335 -6.44 -9.95 11.98
C VAL A 335 -7.40 -10.82 12.80
N GLN A 336 -7.15 -10.98 14.10
CA GLN A 336 -7.98 -11.81 14.99
C GLN A 336 -9.42 -11.28 15.08
N ARG A 337 -9.59 -9.96 15.14
CA ARG A 337 -10.89 -9.26 15.18
C ARG A 337 -11.64 -9.28 13.86
N ASN A 338 -10.98 -9.61 12.76
CA ASN A 338 -11.61 -9.66 11.45
C ASN A 338 -12.29 -11.01 11.23
N LYS A 339 -13.64 -11.01 11.22
CA LYS A 339 -14.44 -12.23 11.02
C LYS A 339 -14.34 -12.79 9.59
N GLY A 340 -13.91 -11.96 8.63
CA GLY A 340 -13.63 -12.39 7.26
C GLY A 340 -12.60 -13.52 7.19
N ARG A 341 -11.64 -13.59 8.15
CA ARG A 341 -10.65 -14.69 8.26
C ARG A 341 -11.27 -16.08 8.39
N LEU A 342 -12.52 -16.18 8.84
CA LEU A 342 -13.26 -17.41 8.97
C LEU A 342 -14.01 -17.81 7.68
N LYS A 343 -13.98 -16.96 6.65
CA LYS A 343 -14.78 -17.11 5.43
C LYS A 343 -13.98 -17.06 4.15
N GLN A 344 -12.90 -16.28 4.11
CA GLN A 344 -12.06 -16.08 2.94
C GLN A 344 -10.64 -16.58 3.23
N THR A 345 -10.08 -17.37 2.32
CA THR A 345 -8.67 -17.80 2.39
C THR A 345 -7.73 -16.70 1.91
N LEU A 346 -6.45 -16.81 2.25
CA LEU A 346 -5.45 -15.82 1.87
C LEU A 346 -5.20 -15.80 0.34
N ALA A 347 -5.23 -16.97 -0.32
CA ALA A 347 -5.17 -17.08 -1.77
C ALA A 347 -6.38 -16.41 -2.44
N GLN A 348 -7.60 -16.64 -1.92
CA GLN A 348 -8.80 -15.97 -2.41
C GLN A 348 -8.75 -14.45 -2.20
N SER A 349 -8.21 -13.98 -1.08
CA SER A 349 -8.01 -12.55 -0.82
C SER A 349 -7.11 -11.91 -1.88
N SER A 350 -5.98 -12.55 -2.17
CA SER A 350 -5.06 -12.13 -3.22
C SER A 350 -5.73 -12.07 -4.59
N TYR A 351 -6.38 -13.17 -5.00
CA TYR A 351 -7.02 -13.27 -6.32
C TYR A 351 -8.16 -12.27 -6.52
N THR A 352 -8.96 -12.02 -5.47
CA THR A 352 -10.15 -11.16 -5.54
C THR A 352 -9.86 -9.71 -5.14
N ALA A 353 -8.60 -9.31 -4.97
CA ALA A 353 -8.20 -7.97 -4.52
C ALA A 353 -8.89 -6.84 -5.31
N TRP A 354 -8.89 -6.94 -6.64
CA TRP A 354 -9.41 -5.94 -7.57
C TRP A 354 -10.86 -5.53 -7.37
N HIS A 355 -11.72 -6.45 -6.98
CA HIS A 355 -13.16 -6.22 -6.90
C HIS A 355 -13.74 -6.42 -5.49
N LYS A 356 -12.93 -6.91 -4.53
CA LYS A 356 -13.33 -7.04 -3.13
C LYS A 356 -12.54 -6.10 -2.22
N TYR A 357 -11.23 -6.29 -2.10
CA TYR A 357 -10.41 -5.55 -1.13
C TYR A 357 -10.39 -4.04 -1.43
N TYR A 358 -10.16 -3.65 -2.69
CA TYR A 358 -10.15 -2.25 -3.11
C TYR A 358 -11.55 -1.63 -3.32
N LYS A 359 -12.60 -2.42 -3.23
CA LYS A 359 -14.01 -1.99 -3.30
C LYS A 359 -14.77 -2.45 -2.04
N ALA A 360 -14.08 -2.44 -0.89
CA ALA A 360 -14.65 -2.84 0.39
C ALA A 360 -15.86 -1.98 0.77
N ASP A 361 -16.89 -2.63 1.26
CA ASP A 361 -18.11 -2.04 1.78
C ASP A 361 -18.20 -2.16 3.31
N GLU A 362 -19.34 -1.78 3.87
CA GLU A 362 -19.61 -1.86 5.30
C GLU A 362 -19.64 -3.29 5.86
N ASN A 363 -19.68 -4.31 5.00
CA ASN A 363 -19.62 -5.72 5.42
C ASN A 363 -18.18 -6.30 5.38
N ALA A 364 -17.22 -5.55 4.91
CA ALA A 364 -15.83 -6.01 4.76
C ALA A 364 -15.24 -6.71 6.01
N PRO A 365 -15.43 -6.23 7.25
CA PRO A 365 -14.92 -6.90 8.45
C PRO A 365 -15.50 -8.30 8.69
N ASN A 366 -16.65 -8.61 8.11
CA ASN A 366 -17.33 -9.90 8.25
C ASN A 366 -17.02 -10.88 7.12
N ALA A 367 -16.43 -10.41 6.00
CA ALA A 367 -16.35 -11.17 4.75
C ALA A 367 -14.97 -11.22 4.12
N LEU A 368 -14.14 -10.21 4.34
CA LEU A 368 -12.88 -10.03 3.62
C LEU A 368 -11.67 -10.20 4.55
N VAL A 369 -10.58 -10.67 3.97
CA VAL A 369 -9.25 -10.74 4.58
C VAL A 369 -8.32 -9.78 3.88
N SER A 370 -7.43 -9.12 4.62
CA SER A 370 -6.34 -8.35 4.06
C SER A 370 -5.16 -9.27 3.73
N TYR A 371 -4.79 -9.37 2.47
CA TYR A 371 -3.58 -10.08 2.06
C TYR A 371 -2.29 -9.36 2.50
N TYR A 372 -2.36 -8.08 2.88
CA TYR A 372 -1.27 -7.38 3.58
C TYR A 372 -1.13 -7.89 5.01
N GLN A 373 -2.17 -7.73 5.82
CA GLN A 373 -2.12 -7.97 7.26
C GLN A 373 -2.06 -9.46 7.62
N GLN A 374 -2.96 -10.28 7.07
CA GLN A 374 -2.88 -11.72 7.27
C GLN A 374 -1.71 -12.33 6.51
N GLY A 375 -1.34 -11.76 5.35
CA GLY A 375 -0.16 -12.15 4.59
C GLY A 375 1.12 -11.93 5.37
N SER A 376 1.25 -10.81 6.11
CA SER A 376 2.43 -10.58 6.97
C SER A 376 2.52 -11.57 8.13
N LEU A 377 1.37 -12.00 8.69
CA LEU A 377 1.36 -13.06 9.73
C LEU A 377 1.67 -14.44 9.15
N ALA A 378 1.26 -14.72 7.91
CA ALA A 378 1.67 -15.94 7.20
C ALA A 378 3.18 -15.93 6.90
N ALA A 379 3.74 -14.79 6.51
CA ALA A 379 5.17 -14.60 6.31
C ALA A 379 5.98 -14.76 7.61
N LEU A 380 5.50 -14.18 8.72
CA LEU A 380 6.07 -14.39 10.06
C LEU A 380 6.09 -15.88 10.43
N TYR A 381 4.95 -16.57 10.27
CA TYR A 381 4.86 -17.99 10.55
C TYR A 381 5.81 -18.80 9.65
N LEU A 382 5.91 -18.47 8.37
CA LEU A 382 6.82 -19.11 7.42
C LEU A 382 8.28 -18.91 7.83
N ASP A 383 8.70 -17.68 8.17
CA ASP A 383 10.07 -17.37 8.59
C ASP A 383 10.47 -18.19 9.83
N LEU A 384 9.61 -18.20 10.85
CA LEU A 384 9.87 -18.94 12.09
C LEU A 384 9.87 -20.47 11.86
N ALA A 385 8.95 -21.00 11.02
CA ALA A 385 8.90 -22.41 10.68
C ALA A 385 10.16 -22.86 9.90
N ILE A 386 10.63 -22.07 8.94
CA ILE A 386 11.88 -22.35 8.20
C ILE A 386 13.06 -22.36 9.18
N ARG A 387 13.18 -21.38 10.06
CA ARG A 387 14.29 -21.30 11.04
C ARG A 387 14.27 -22.48 12.00
N GLU A 388 13.11 -22.84 12.53
CA GLU A 388 12.98 -23.97 13.45
C GLU A 388 13.33 -25.30 12.78
N GLN A 389 12.73 -25.60 11.60
CA GLN A 389 12.94 -26.88 10.91
C GLN A 389 14.35 -27.03 10.34
N SER A 390 15.01 -25.93 9.95
CA SER A 390 16.38 -25.93 9.47
C SER A 390 17.43 -25.77 10.58
N ALA A 391 17.03 -25.71 11.85
CA ALA A 391 17.90 -25.39 12.98
C ALA A 391 18.71 -24.10 12.77
N GLY A 392 18.08 -23.08 12.18
CA GLY A 392 18.67 -21.77 11.87
C GLY A 392 19.51 -21.70 10.59
N ALA A 393 19.61 -22.78 9.82
CA ALA A 393 20.39 -22.77 8.58
C ALA A 393 19.75 -21.94 7.46
N HIS A 394 18.43 -21.82 7.47
CA HIS A 394 17.65 -21.06 6.50
C HIS A 394 16.65 -20.14 7.20
N SER A 395 16.19 -19.13 6.47
CA SER A 395 15.16 -18.17 6.88
C SER A 395 14.39 -17.70 5.66
N LEU A 396 13.37 -16.90 5.86
CA LEU A 396 12.69 -16.23 4.74
C LEU A 396 13.65 -15.28 3.98
N ASP A 397 14.64 -14.68 4.67
CA ASP A 397 15.72 -13.89 4.02
C ASP A 397 16.43 -14.72 2.95
N THR A 398 16.78 -16.00 3.26
CA THR A 398 17.42 -16.92 2.30
C THR A 398 16.56 -17.15 1.06
N VAL A 399 15.26 -17.32 1.25
CA VAL A 399 14.29 -17.50 0.15
C VAL A 399 14.23 -16.24 -0.72
N MET A 400 14.07 -15.07 -0.12
CA MET A 400 13.98 -13.79 -0.85
C MET A 400 15.26 -13.50 -1.64
N GLN A 401 16.43 -13.74 -1.04
CA GLN A 401 17.72 -13.59 -1.72
C GLN A 401 17.84 -14.49 -2.95
N GLN A 402 17.42 -15.76 -2.82
CA GLN A 402 17.55 -16.71 -3.93
C GLN A 402 16.54 -16.41 -5.04
N LEU A 403 15.31 -16.01 -4.71
CA LEU A 403 14.32 -15.57 -5.69
C LEU A 403 14.81 -14.35 -6.49
N TYR A 404 15.50 -13.43 -5.81
CA TYR A 404 16.10 -12.28 -6.50
C TYR A 404 17.27 -12.69 -7.39
N ARG A 405 18.16 -13.61 -6.97
CA ARG A 405 19.22 -14.18 -7.83
C ARG A 405 18.63 -14.86 -9.06
N ASP A 406 17.58 -15.66 -8.88
CA ASP A 406 16.89 -16.32 -9.98
C ASP A 406 16.33 -15.30 -10.99
N TRP A 407 15.75 -14.21 -10.48
CA TRP A 407 15.25 -13.13 -11.32
C TRP A 407 16.37 -12.38 -12.06
N LEU A 408 17.52 -12.14 -11.42
CA LEU A 408 18.67 -11.51 -12.07
C LEU A 408 19.13 -12.32 -13.32
N HIS A 409 19.00 -13.63 -13.29
CA HIS A 409 19.34 -14.51 -14.41
C HIS A 409 18.23 -14.67 -15.44
N THR A 410 16.99 -14.76 -14.99
CA THR A 410 15.88 -15.13 -15.88
C THR A 410 15.05 -13.96 -16.37
N ARG A 411 14.94 -12.89 -15.58
CA ARG A 411 14.05 -11.74 -15.78
C ARG A 411 12.58 -12.14 -15.96
N ARG A 412 12.19 -13.29 -15.45
CA ARG A 412 10.84 -13.85 -15.58
C ARG A 412 10.04 -13.65 -14.30
N GLY A 413 8.72 -13.49 -14.46
CA GLY A 413 7.78 -13.54 -13.35
C GLY A 413 7.60 -14.97 -12.81
N ILE A 414 7.13 -15.09 -11.57
CA ILE A 414 6.86 -16.33 -10.86
C ILE A 414 5.44 -16.79 -11.22
N ALA A 415 5.30 -18.03 -11.75
CA ALA A 415 4.00 -18.60 -12.06
C ALA A 415 3.22 -18.97 -10.78
N GLU A 416 1.90 -19.14 -10.90
CA GLU A 416 1.05 -19.61 -9.80
C GLU A 416 1.59 -20.93 -9.23
N GLY A 417 1.68 -21.04 -7.90
CA GLY A 417 2.23 -22.20 -7.20
C GLY A 417 3.77 -22.33 -7.24
N GLN A 418 4.44 -21.61 -8.12
CA GLN A 418 5.92 -21.71 -8.25
C GLN A 418 6.64 -21.09 -7.05
N TRP A 419 6.08 -20.07 -6.42
CA TRP A 419 6.66 -19.45 -5.23
C TRP A 419 6.83 -20.47 -4.10
N GLN A 420 5.77 -21.25 -3.83
CA GLN A 420 5.77 -22.31 -2.82
C GLN A 420 6.80 -23.40 -3.15
N THR A 421 6.81 -23.88 -4.40
CA THR A 421 7.76 -24.89 -4.88
C THR A 421 9.20 -24.39 -4.73
N ARG A 422 9.50 -23.16 -5.13
CA ARG A 422 10.85 -22.58 -5.00
C ARG A 422 11.25 -22.43 -3.52
N CYS A 423 10.34 -22.05 -2.64
CA CYS A 423 10.61 -21.97 -1.22
C CYS A 423 11.08 -23.34 -0.66
N GLN A 424 10.39 -24.43 -1.01
CA GLN A 424 10.76 -25.79 -0.61
C GLN A 424 12.10 -26.22 -1.22
N GLU A 425 12.34 -25.95 -2.49
CA GLU A 425 13.62 -26.26 -3.17
C GLU A 425 14.81 -25.53 -2.55
N ILE A 426 14.64 -24.23 -2.21
CA ILE A 426 15.70 -23.40 -1.63
C ILE A 426 16.05 -23.88 -0.20
N THR A 427 15.04 -24.21 0.59
CA THR A 427 15.23 -24.58 2.00
C THR A 427 15.48 -26.07 2.20
N GLY A 428 15.14 -26.92 1.22
CA GLY A 428 15.17 -28.38 1.36
C GLY A 428 14.10 -28.92 2.32
N LEU A 429 13.11 -28.11 2.73
CA LEU A 429 12.08 -28.46 3.70
C LEU A 429 10.79 -28.86 2.99
N ASP A 430 10.02 -29.77 3.60
CA ASP A 430 8.64 -30.02 3.20
C ASP A 430 7.72 -29.01 3.88
N LEU A 431 7.24 -28.04 3.10
CA LEU A 431 6.36 -26.97 3.54
C LEU A 431 4.95 -27.10 2.93
N ALA A 432 4.59 -28.25 2.36
CA ALA A 432 3.31 -28.45 1.67
C ALA A 432 2.13 -28.23 2.62
N ASP A 433 2.14 -28.80 3.80
CA ASP A 433 1.09 -28.62 4.81
C ASP A 433 1.01 -27.18 5.32
N PHE A 434 2.17 -26.51 5.44
CA PHE A 434 2.20 -25.09 5.77
C PHE A 434 1.44 -24.28 4.72
N PHE A 435 1.81 -24.40 3.44
CA PHE A 435 1.18 -23.61 2.37
C PHE A 435 -0.31 -23.95 2.22
N GLN A 436 -0.67 -25.23 2.33
CA GLN A 436 -2.07 -25.65 2.31
C GLN A 436 -2.87 -24.96 3.44
N THR A 437 -2.36 -24.97 4.66
CA THR A 437 -3.04 -24.39 5.82
C THR A 437 -3.11 -22.86 5.73
N ALA A 438 -1.97 -22.20 5.46
CA ALA A 438 -1.88 -20.75 5.50
C ALA A 438 -2.58 -20.05 4.33
N LEU A 439 -2.56 -20.67 3.13
CA LEU A 439 -3.06 -20.01 1.92
C LEU A 439 -4.44 -20.47 1.47
N HIS A 440 -4.76 -21.75 1.67
CA HIS A 440 -5.95 -22.37 1.04
C HIS A 440 -7.02 -22.82 2.04
N THR A 441 -6.82 -22.54 3.34
CA THR A 441 -7.84 -22.78 4.37
C THR A 441 -8.11 -21.51 5.18
N THR A 442 -9.16 -21.56 6.00
CA THR A 442 -9.48 -20.52 7.00
C THR A 442 -9.06 -20.94 8.42
N ALA A 443 -8.25 -21.98 8.53
CA ALA A 443 -7.70 -22.42 9.81
C ALA A 443 -6.81 -21.32 10.43
N PRO A 444 -6.83 -21.17 11.76
CA PRO A 444 -5.98 -20.20 12.44
C PRO A 444 -4.50 -20.61 12.28
N LEU A 445 -3.63 -19.62 12.05
CA LEU A 445 -2.19 -19.83 12.06
C LEU A 445 -1.72 -20.11 13.50
N PRO A 446 -0.79 -21.07 13.73
CA PRO A 446 -0.30 -21.43 15.07
C PRO A 446 0.73 -20.43 15.62
N LEU A 447 0.38 -19.13 15.61
CA LEU A 447 1.29 -18.04 15.95
C LEU A 447 1.83 -18.11 17.37
N ALA A 448 1.03 -18.62 18.34
CA ALA A 448 1.48 -18.73 19.73
C ALA A 448 2.62 -19.75 19.90
N GLU A 449 2.61 -20.83 19.13
CA GLU A 449 3.66 -21.84 19.11
C GLU A 449 4.90 -21.31 18.38
N SER A 450 4.71 -20.75 17.21
CA SER A 450 5.81 -20.21 16.40
C SER A 450 6.56 -19.08 17.11
N LEU A 451 5.87 -18.14 17.75
CA LEU A 451 6.50 -17.01 18.46
C LEU A 451 7.36 -17.46 19.66
N ARG A 452 7.06 -18.62 20.29
CA ARG A 452 7.91 -19.18 21.36
C ARG A 452 9.30 -19.54 20.87
N THR A 453 9.45 -19.92 19.61
CA THR A 453 10.79 -20.21 19.04
C THR A 453 11.66 -18.96 19.02
N ALA A 454 11.05 -17.78 18.86
CA ALA A 454 11.69 -16.47 18.95
C ALA A 454 11.73 -15.87 20.37
N GLY A 455 11.37 -16.65 21.41
CA GLY A 455 11.39 -16.20 22.81
C GLY A 455 10.22 -15.30 23.20
N ILE A 456 9.10 -15.38 22.47
CA ILE A 456 7.93 -14.54 22.71
C ILE A 456 6.71 -15.40 23.08
N ARG A 457 6.02 -15.01 24.15
CA ARG A 457 4.73 -15.59 24.50
C ARG A 457 3.59 -14.70 24.00
N LEU A 458 2.69 -15.28 23.21
CA LEU A 458 1.44 -14.65 22.77
C LEU A 458 0.30 -15.11 23.70
N GLN A 459 -0.47 -14.16 24.19
CA GLN A 459 -1.69 -14.39 24.95
C GLN A 459 -2.82 -13.55 24.36
N TYR A 460 -3.99 -14.14 24.21
CA TYR A 460 -5.19 -13.40 23.84
C TYR A 460 -6.00 -13.04 25.07
N ALA A 461 -6.53 -11.80 25.11
CA ALA A 461 -7.35 -11.29 26.20
C ALA A 461 -8.64 -10.65 25.67
N ALA A 462 -9.71 -10.73 26.47
CA ALA A 462 -11.01 -10.13 26.19
C ALA A 462 -11.04 -8.66 26.65
N LEU A 463 -10.32 -7.79 25.93
CA LEU A 463 -10.17 -6.37 26.24
C LEU A 463 -11.13 -5.50 25.42
N PRO A 464 -11.38 -4.23 25.84
CA PRO A 464 -12.18 -3.29 25.06
C PRO A 464 -11.63 -3.14 23.64
N ARG A 465 -12.51 -2.95 22.66
CA ARG A 465 -12.09 -2.75 21.25
C ARG A 465 -11.17 -1.54 21.03
N SER A 466 -11.18 -0.58 21.94
CA SER A 466 -10.23 0.53 21.95
C SER A 466 -8.78 0.11 22.23
N HIS A 467 -8.58 -1.06 22.87
CA HIS A 467 -7.25 -1.63 23.09
C HIS A 467 -6.80 -2.38 21.84
N GLY A 468 -5.84 -1.82 21.13
CA GLY A 468 -5.38 -2.35 19.82
C GLY A 468 -4.43 -3.56 19.88
N GLY A 469 -4.10 -4.08 21.06
CA GLY A 469 -2.99 -5.03 21.29
C GLY A 469 -1.70 -4.29 21.71
N GLY A 470 -0.70 -5.04 22.15
CA GLY A 470 0.58 -4.47 22.61
C GLY A 470 1.41 -5.42 23.43
N LEU A 471 2.39 -4.88 24.16
CA LEU A 471 3.13 -5.65 25.16
C LEU A 471 2.22 -5.96 26.35
N GLY A 472 2.33 -7.19 26.84
CA GLY A 472 1.56 -7.63 27.99
C GLY A 472 2.14 -7.06 29.30
N THR A 473 1.22 -6.79 30.24
CA THR A 473 1.54 -6.45 31.63
C THR A 473 1.13 -7.60 32.54
N ASP A 474 1.68 -7.66 33.74
CA ASP A 474 1.43 -8.76 34.69
C ASP A 474 -0.02 -8.79 35.23
N THR A 475 -0.77 -7.71 35.04
CA THR A 475 -2.14 -7.58 35.53
C THR A 475 -3.13 -7.44 34.36
N LEU A 476 -3.88 -8.50 34.08
CA LEU A 476 -5.05 -8.46 33.18
C LEU A 476 -6.33 -8.21 34.00
N PRO A 477 -7.35 -7.59 33.39
CA PRO A 477 -8.67 -7.52 34.00
C PRO A 477 -9.19 -8.93 34.33
N SER A 478 -9.82 -9.07 35.49
CA SER A 478 -10.39 -10.35 35.94
C SER A 478 -11.67 -10.75 35.19
N GLU A 479 -12.34 -9.78 34.58
CA GLU A 479 -13.59 -9.98 33.84
C GLU A 479 -13.43 -9.53 32.39
N PRO A 480 -14.09 -10.22 31.44
CA PRO A 480 -14.12 -9.79 30.04
C PRO A 480 -14.77 -8.41 29.90
N ALA A 481 -14.21 -7.57 29.02
CA ALA A 481 -14.80 -6.28 28.70
C ALA A 481 -16.16 -6.46 27.97
N PRO A 482 -17.07 -5.48 28.06
CA PRO A 482 -18.29 -5.49 27.25
C PRO A 482 -17.96 -5.20 25.77
N ASP A 483 -18.65 -5.89 24.85
CA ASP A 483 -18.54 -5.63 23.41
C ASP A 483 -19.87 -5.11 22.84
N PHE A 484 -19.80 -3.96 22.21
CA PHE A 484 -20.92 -3.35 21.49
C PHE A 484 -21.19 -4.05 20.14
N GLY A 485 -20.19 -4.65 19.53
CA GLY A 485 -20.33 -5.40 18.28
C GLY A 485 -20.50 -4.52 17.03
N ALA A 486 -20.01 -3.26 17.04
CA ALA A 486 -20.01 -2.39 15.87
C ALA A 486 -18.77 -1.47 15.86
N ARG A 487 -18.45 -0.93 14.68
CA ARG A 487 -17.54 0.22 14.53
C ARG A 487 -18.38 1.48 14.30
N PHE A 488 -17.92 2.60 14.84
CA PHE A 488 -18.61 3.86 14.71
C PHE A 488 -17.65 5.04 14.59
N SER A 489 -18.16 6.14 14.03
CA SER A 489 -17.49 7.45 14.01
C SER A 489 -18.25 8.41 14.90
N GLN A 490 -17.63 8.91 15.98
CA GLN A 490 -18.23 9.91 16.85
C GLN A 490 -18.30 11.25 16.12
N LYS A 491 -19.49 11.87 16.15
CA LYS A 491 -19.75 13.24 15.72
C LYS A 491 -20.11 14.06 16.96
N ALA A 492 -20.28 15.38 16.80
CA ALA A 492 -20.57 16.28 17.91
C ALA A 492 -21.85 15.92 18.68
N ASP A 493 -22.87 15.40 18.00
CA ASP A 493 -24.23 15.18 18.51
C ASP A 493 -24.74 13.73 18.34
N HIS A 494 -23.94 12.84 17.73
CA HIS A 494 -24.32 11.44 17.54
C HIS A 494 -23.11 10.54 17.27
N ALA A 495 -23.28 9.22 17.42
CA ALA A 495 -22.37 8.21 16.91
C ALA A 495 -22.96 7.60 15.63
N LEU A 496 -22.23 7.71 14.51
CA LEU A 496 -22.57 7.10 13.23
C LEU A 496 -22.01 5.69 13.15
N LEU A 497 -22.88 4.67 13.05
CA LEU A 497 -22.45 3.29 12.88
C LEU A 497 -21.87 3.10 11.46
N THR A 498 -20.66 2.60 11.36
CA THR A 498 -19.99 2.37 10.07
C THR A 498 -20.01 0.90 9.66
N HIS A 499 -19.87 -0.02 10.62
CA HIS A 499 -19.85 -1.46 10.38
C HIS A 499 -20.55 -2.18 11.54
N ILE A 500 -21.38 -3.16 11.24
CA ILE A 500 -21.94 -4.10 12.22
C ILE A 500 -21.15 -5.39 12.15
N LEU A 501 -20.74 -5.92 13.30
CA LEU A 501 -19.95 -7.14 13.38
C LEU A 501 -20.84 -8.34 13.65
N ASN A 502 -20.69 -9.38 12.82
CA ASN A 502 -21.51 -10.60 12.93
C ASN A 502 -21.28 -11.29 14.28
N GLY A 503 -22.37 -11.73 14.90
CA GLY A 503 -22.39 -12.36 16.22
C GLY A 503 -22.36 -11.37 17.38
N GLY A 504 -22.25 -10.05 17.13
CA GLY A 504 -22.15 -9.01 18.15
C GLY A 504 -23.48 -8.52 18.71
N SER A 505 -23.40 -7.66 19.74
CA SER A 505 -24.57 -7.08 20.41
C SER A 505 -25.37 -6.17 19.49
N ALA A 506 -24.72 -5.37 18.63
CA ALA A 506 -25.37 -4.47 17.69
C ALA A 506 -26.20 -5.22 16.63
N GLU A 507 -25.68 -6.36 16.12
CA GLU A 507 -26.43 -7.23 15.20
C GLU A 507 -27.67 -7.80 15.88
N ALA A 508 -27.52 -8.32 17.13
CA ALA A 508 -28.64 -8.86 17.90
C ALA A 508 -29.74 -7.81 18.20
N ALA A 509 -29.36 -6.55 18.32
CA ALA A 509 -30.28 -5.41 18.50
C ALA A 509 -30.84 -4.86 17.17
N ALA A 510 -30.56 -5.52 16.03
CA ALA A 510 -30.97 -5.13 14.68
C ALA A 510 -30.52 -3.70 14.27
N LEU A 511 -29.38 -3.24 14.79
CA LEU A 511 -28.72 -2.01 14.32
C LEU A 511 -28.08 -2.25 12.94
N CYS A 512 -27.99 -1.19 12.14
CA CYS A 512 -27.45 -1.23 10.79
C CYS A 512 -26.32 -0.22 10.59
N PRO A 513 -25.41 -0.44 9.62
CA PRO A 513 -24.52 0.61 9.15
C PRO A 513 -25.33 1.81 8.66
N GLY A 514 -24.88 3.04 8.98
CA GLY A 514 -25.60 4.27 8.68
C GLY A 514 -26.59 4.73 9.77
N ASP A 515 -26.87 3.91 10.77
CA ASP A 515 -27.65 4.35 11.94
C ASP A 515 -26.91 5.44 12.71
N LYS A 516 -27.64 6.51 13.06
CA LYS A 516 -27.14 7.63 13.85
C LYS A 516 -27.67 7.50 15.27
N ILE A 517 -26.85 7.00 16.19
CA ILE A 517 -27.22 6.90 17.60
C ILE A 517 -27.18 8.29 18.23
N ILE A 518 -28.34 8.79 18.65
CA ILE A 518 -28.51 10.13 19.20
C ILE A 518 -28.63 10.14 20.73
N ALA A 519 -29.11 9.03 21.31
CA ALA A 519 -29.20 8.89 22.77
C ALA A 519 -29.01 7.45 23.21
N VAL A 520 -28.44 7.29 24.40
CA VAL A 520 -28.28 6.02 25.11
C VAL A 520 -28.82 6.21 26.53
N ASN A 521 -29.78 5.37 26.97
CA ASN A 521 -30.44 5.45 28.26
C ASN A 521 -31.03 6.85 28.53
N ASN A 522 -31.65 7.47 27.50
CA ASN A 522 -32.22 8.82 27.48
C ASN A 522 -31.20 9.97 27.66
N TYR A 523 -29.90 9.73 27.64
CA TYR A 523 -28.86 10.75 27.61
C TYR A 523 -28.37 10.97 26.18
N ALA A 524 -28.05 12.21 25.81
CA ALA A 524 -27.51 12.53 24.48
C ALA A 524 -26.20 11.78 24.22
N CYS A 525 -26.07 11.17 23.05
CA CYS A 525 -24.90 10.37 22.66
C CYS A 525 -23.77 11.25 22.09
N THR A 526 -23.13 12.03 22.95
CA THR A 526 -21.97 12.87 22.60
C THR A 526 -20.64 12.15 22.74
N ASP A 527 -20.61 11.02 23.44
CA ASP A 527 -19.43 10.15 23.64
C ASP A 527 -19.87 8.69 23.86
N LEU A 528 -20.11 7.96 22.77
CA LEU A 528 -20.47 6.54 22.84
C LEU A 528 -19.34 5.70 23.44
N ALA A 529 -18.08 6.04 23.13
CA ALA A 529 -16.93 5.29 23.67
C ALA A 529 -16.84 5.38 25.19
N GLY A 530 -17.05 6.57 25.77
CA GLY A 530 -17.09 6.77 27.22
C GLY A 530 -18.26 6.05 27.88
N ILE A 531 -19.45 6.03 27.24
CA ILE A 531 -20.62 5.27 27.72
C ILE A 531 -20.29 3.77 27.78
N LEU A 532 -19.68 3.22 26.72
CA LEU A 532 -19.32 1.81 26.66
C LEU A 532 -18.20 1.44 27.65
N ALA A 533 -17.25 2.35 27.89
CA ALA A 533 -16.17 2.15 28.87
C ALA A 533 -16.68 2.08 30.32
N ALA A 534 -17.80 2.76 30.61
CA ALA A 534 -18.44 2.72 31.94
C ALA A 534 -19.42 1.57 32.12
N ALA A 535 -19.81 0.89 31.04
CA ALA A 535 -20.77 -0.21 31.06
C ALA A 535 -20.11 -1.56 31.41
N ARG A 536 -20.94 -2.54 31.77
CA ARG A 536 -20.53 -3.92 32.08
C ARG A 536 -21.17 -4.90 31.11
N THR A 537 -20.55 -6.06 30.98
CA THR A 537 -21.16 -7.21 30.29
C THR A 537 -22.51 -7.55 30.93
N GLY A 538 -23.54 -7.75 30.10
CA GLY A 538 -24.91 -7.99 30.51
C GLY A 538 -25.76 -6.74 30.70
N ASP A 539 -25.18 -5.55 30.75
CA ASP A 539 -25.95 -4.32 30.81
C ASP A 539 -26.81 -4.17 29.53
N THR A 540 -28.07 -3.73 29.72
CA THR A 540 -28.97 -3.43 28.61
C THR A 540 -29.07 -1.92 28.43
N LEU A 541 -28.64 -1.47 27.26
CA LEU A 541 -28.68 -0.06 26.85
C LEU A 541 -29.94 0.22 26.02
N GLU A 542 -30.71 1.23 26.39
CA GLU A 542 -31.79 1.75 25.55
C GLU A 542 -31.18 2.68 24.50
N ILE A 543 -31.25 2.29 23.23
CA ILE A 543 -30.64 3.04 22.11
C ILE A 543 -31.72 3.76 21.33
N HIS A 544 -31.61 5.10 21.20
CA HIS A 544 -32.38 5.88 20.28
C HIS A 544 -31.53 6.28 19.08
N TYR A 545 -32.04 6.04 17.88
CA TYR A 545 -31.26 6.27 16.66
C TYR A 545 -32.14 6.70 15.49
N PHE A 546 -31.54 7.39 14.53
CA PHE A 546 -32.17 7.66 13.25
C PHE A 546 -31.66 6.66 12.19
N ARG A 547 -32.61 6.06 11.45
CA ARG A 547 -32.39 5.27 10.24
C ARG A 547 -33.23 5.85 9.12
N HIS A 548 -32.63 6.27 8.01
CA HIS A 548 -33.31 6.90 6.87
C HIS A 548 -34.21 8.10 7.29
N GLY A 549 -33.81 8.86 8.31
CA GLY A 549 -34.56 10.02 8.82
C GLY A 549 -35.69 9.68 9.78
N LEU A 550 -35.97 8.41 10.05
CA LEU A 550 -37.00 7.97 11.00
C LEU A 550 -36.37 7.67 12.36
N LEU A 551 -37.01 8.14 13.42
CA LEU A 551 -36.60 7.84 14.79
C LEU A 551 -37.02 6.43 15.18
N HIS A 552 -36.06 5.66 15.68
CA HIS A 552 -36.22 4.30 16.18
C HIS A 552 -35.69 4.18 17.62
N ARG A 553 -36.12 3.11 18.28
CA ARG A 553 -35.65 2.71 19.59
C ARG A 553 -35.45 1.20 19.62
N THR A 554 -34.34 0.74 20.25
CA THR A 554 -34.08 -0.67 20.51
C THR A 554 -33.39 -0.84 21.85
N ALA A 555 -33.50 -2.03 22.43
CA ALA A 555 -32.72 -2.44 23.59
C ALA A 555 -31.53 -3.28 23.13
N LEU A 556 -30.32 -2.92 23.54
CA LEU A 556 -29.09 -3.62 23.22
C LEU A 556 -28.48 -4.16 24.52
N THR A 557 -28.34 -5.48 24.62
CA THR A 557 -27.63 -6.11 25.74
C THR A 557 -26.18 -6.35 25.35
N LEU A 558 -25.23 -5.81 26.12
CA LEU A 558 -23.81 -5.94 25.90
C LEU A 558 -23.35 -7.38 26.18
N ARG A 559 -22.72 -8.01 25.20
CA ARG A 559 -22.09 -9.32 25.31
C ARG A 559 -20.65 -9.18 25.82
N GLU A 560 -20.07 -10.29 26.24
CA GLU A 560 -18.63 -10.36 26.51
C GLU A 560 -17.83 -10.14 25.25
N ALA A 561 -16.73 -9.39 25.36
CA ALA A 561 -15.74 -9.30 24.29
C ALA A 561 -15.08 -10.68 24.09
N GLU A 562 -14.81 -11.02 22.84
CA GLU A 562 -14.01 -12.20 22.53
C GLU A 562 -12.55 -12.00 23.00
N ALA A 563 -11.87 -13.08 23.36
CA ALA A 563 -10.43 -13.05 23.63
C ALA A 563 -9.67 -12.93 22.30
N ASP A 564 -9.69 -11.73 21.71
CA ASP A 564 -9.15 -11.40 20.38
C ASP A 564 -8.04 -10.33 20.39
N THR A 565 -7.74 -9.79 21.57
CA THR A 565 -6.66 -8.79 21.74
C THR A 565 -5.35 -9.50 22.04
N ALA A 566 -4.36 -9.36 21.16
CA ALA A 566 -3.04 -9.96 21.31
C ALA A 566 -2.17 -9.15 22.27
N LEU A 567 -1.59 -9.85 23.23
CA LEU A 567 -0.58 -9.34 24.17
C LEU A 567 0.68 -10.19 24.02
N LEU A 568 1.81 -9.53 23.79
CA LEU A 568 3.11 -10.17 23.62
C LEU A 568 3.98 -9.95 24.85
N TYR A 569 4.62 -11.00 25.31
CA TYR A 569 5.55 -10.99 26.45
C TYR A 569 6.90 -11.50 26.01
N ILE A 570 7.97 -10.78 26.34
CA ILE A 570 9.34 -11.23 26.10
C ILE A 570 9.70 -12.24 27.19
N GLU A 571 9.85 -13.53 26.80
CA GLU A 571 10.27 -14.60 27.72
C GLU A 571 11.77 -14.91 27.61
N ASP A 572 12.36 -14.66 26.43
CA ASP A 572 13.78 -14.87 26.17
C ASP A 572 14.31 -13.73 25.24
N ALA A 573 14.96 -12.74 25.86
CA ALA A 573 15.48 -11.58 25.15
C ALA A 573 16.63 -11.92 24.18
N ASP A 574 17.39 -13.00 24.48
CA ASP A 574 18.49 -13.43 23.62
C ASP A 574 17.97 -14.07 22.33
N LYS A 575 16.90 -14.90 22.44
CA LYS A 575 16.24 -15.45 21.25
C LYS A 575 15.61 -14.34 20.41
N LEU A 576 14.89 -13.42 21.04
CA LEU A 576 14.32 -12.25 20.36
C LEU A 576 15.42 -11.47 19.63
N GLY A 577 16.53 -11.16 20.30
CA GLY A 577 17.65 -10.45 19.72
C GLY A 577 18.25 -11.15 18.50
N ARG A 578 18.42 -12.48 18.55
CA ARG A 578 18.92 -13.27 17.42
C ARG A 578 17.93 -13.24 16.24
N TRP A 579 16.64 -13.44 16.50
CA TRP A 579 15.64 -13.36 15.44
C TRP A 579 15.61 -11.99 14.76
N LEU A 580 15.57 -10.91 15.54
CA LEU A 580 15.61 -9.55 15.00
C LEU A 580 16.91 -9.26 14.25
N ALA A 581 18.03 -9.84 14.65
CA ALA A 581 19.29 -9.74 13.93
C ALA A 581 19.37 -10.63 12.66
N GLY A 582 18.37 -11.47 12.42
CA GLY A 582 18.36 -12.42 11.29
C GLY A 582 19.19 -13.69 11.51
N THR A 583 19.63 -13.97 12.74
CA THR A 583 20.59 -15.04 13.09
C THR A 583 20.02 -16.14 14.00
N LEU A 584 18.71 -16.26 14.11
CA LEU A 584 18.02 -17.24 14.96
C LEU A 584 18.26 -18.66 14.44
#